data_e8a6e4d9a58f9a57618c3ad4e79eb76e
#
_entry.id   e8a6e4d9a58f9a57618c3ad4e79eb76e
#
_cell.length_a   1.000
_cell.length_b   1.000
_cell.length_c   1.000
_cell.angle_alpha   90.00
_cell.angle_beta   90.00
_cell.angle_gamma   90.00
#
_symmetry.space_group_name_H-M   'P 1'
#
loop_
_entity.id
_entity.type
_entity.pdbx_description
1 polymer ?
#
loop_
_entity_poly.entity_id
_entity_poly.type
_entity_poly.pdbx_seq_one_letter_code
_entity_poly.pdbx_strand_id
1 'polypeptide(L)'
;DIDKWTDVNGNNRFDAVWMAGFQNKRAAQGVKNDLMAVAAVIDDGQTRIGIISADTIGLMRKFVLNVREEIPAEWGLDYVMVHATHNHEGPDTQGLWGPKFLKSGVDDVYMERLKKDFISALEMAIDNLEPAQMSLALIPTNPLTPIIDKRKPIVIDDDIRAILFNRPDGSIIGSLINFGIHVELTWDKNLELTSDVAGYLRRGISEGIYYDDQLIKPGLGGTTLWLTGNIGGLMTSGPTDPIYDPVLKKTLTKPSHAKARAYGYSLANSVIEAFDAGNFEVSPDPSLSVRS
;
A
#
# COMPACT_ATOMS: atom_id res chain seq x y z
N ASP A 1 -6.76 18.51 33.32
CA ASP A 1 -6.05 19.06 32.15
C ASP A 1 -6.95 18.87 30.94
N ILE A 2 -7.30 19.98 30.27
CA ILE A 2 -8.03 19.90 29.01
C ILE A 2 -6.94 19.69 27.95
N ASP A 3 -7.00 18.56 27.24
CA ASP A 3 -6.10 18.29 26.14
C ASP A 3 -6.17 19.42 25.12
N LYS A 4 -5.00 20.02 24.84
CA LYS A 4 -4.91 21.07 23.83
C LYS A 4 -5.09 20.43 22.46
N TRP A 5 -6.07 20.90 21.72
CA TRP A 5 -6.32 20.51 20.35
C TRP A 5 -6.20 21.70 19.43
N THR A 6 -5.92 21.46 18.15
CA THR A 6 -5.85 22.49 17.13
C THR A 6 -7.13 22.42 16.31
N ASP A 7 -7.87 23.52 16.26
CA ASP A 7 -9.02 23.69 15.39
C ASP A 7 -8.53 24.00 13.96
N VAL A 8 -8.39 22.97 13.16
CA VAL A 8 -7.81 23.07 11.80
C VAL A 8 -8.79 23.73 10.82
N ASN A 9 -10.10 23.55 11.04
CA ASN A 9 -11.13 24.04 10.14
C ASN A 9 -11.93 25.27 10.69
N GLY A 10 -11.59 25.74 11.88
CA GLY A 10 -12.15 26.94 12.49
C GLY A 10 -13.58 26.79 13.00
N ASN A 11 -14.06 25.55 13.24
CA ASN A 11 -15.45 25.28 13.65
C ASN A 11 -15.67 25.27 15.17
N ASN A 12 -14.63 25.49 15.98
CA ASN A 12 -14.62 25.44 17.46
C ASN A 12 -15.05 24.09 18.04
N ARG A 13 -14.78 22.99 17.33
CA ARG A 13 -15.06 21.63 17.77
C ARG A 13 -13.80 20.77 17.63
N PHE A 14 -13.70 19.76 18.46
CA PHE A 14 -12.67 18.73 18.30
C PHE A 14 -13.05 17.85 17.10
N ASP A 15 -12.20 17.88 16.07
CA ASP A 15 -12.34 17.05 14.89
C ASP A 15 -11.36 15.88 14.97
N ALA A 16 -11.89 14.71 15.35
CA ALA A 16 -11.10 13.49 15.39
C ALA A 16 -10.82 12.99 13.97
N VAL A 17 -9.62 12.45 13.74
CA VAL A 17 -9.34 11.62 12.57
C VAL A 17 -10.00 10.25 12.79
N TRP A 18 -11.09 9.99 12.07
CA TRP A 18 -11.83 8.73 12.17
C TRP A 18 -11.18 7.68 11.30
N MET A 19 -10.79 6.55 11.89
CA MET A 19 -10.14 5.45 11.18
C MET A 19 -11.16 4.54 10.51
N ALA A 20 -10.87 4.19 9.27
CA ALA A 20 -11.68 3.30 8.45
C ALA A 20 -11.49 1.80 8.77
N GLY A 21 -12.27 0.94 8.15
CA GLY A 21 -12.04 -0.49 8.01
C GLY A 21 -12.80 -1.41 8.96
N PHE A 22 -13.15 -0.97 10.16
CA PHE A 22 -13.83 -1.81 11.15
C PHE A 22 -15.12 -1.14 11.67
N GLN A 23 -15.19 -0.89 12.98
CA GLN A 23 -16.37 -0.25 13.59
C GLN A 23 -16.28 1.29 13.57
N ASN A 24 -17.42 1.95 13.71
CA ASN A 24 -17.48 3.39 14.00
C ASN A 24 -16.80 3.72 15.34
N LYS A 25 -16.50 4.99 15.56
CA LYS A 25 -15.89 5.53 16.80
C LYS A 25 -14.42 5.14 17.03
N ARG A 26 -13.71 4.76 15.97
CA ARG A 26 -12.25 4.59 16.02
C ARG A 26 -11.61 5.95 15.73
N ALA A 27 -11.46 6.79 16.75
CA ALA A 27 -10.68 8.02 16.65
C ALA A 27 -9.19 7.69 16.78
N ALA A 28 -8.38 8.14 15.83
CA ALA A 28 -6.92 7.95 15.88
C ALA A 28 -6.34 8.68 17.10
N GLN A 29 -5.41 8.02 17.79
CA GLN A 29 -4.72 8.53 18.98
C GLN A 29 -3.24 8.75 18.76
N GLY A 30 -2.72 8.36 17.59
CA GLY A 30 -1.32 8.51 17.24
C GLY A 30 -1.03 8.00 15.85
N VAL A 31 0.25 8.08 15.47
CA VAL A 31 0.79 7.60 14.21
C VAL A 31 1.94 6.64 14.52
N LYS A 32 1.84 5.42 14.01
CA LYS A 32 2.90 4.42 14.14
C LYS A 32 3.94 4.56 13.04
N ASN A 33 3.47 4.74 11.81
CA ASN A 33 4.28 5.03 10.64
C ASN A 33 3.43 5.78 9.60
N ASP A 34 4.12 6.44 8.69
CA ASP A 34 3.47 7.30 7.70
C ASP A 34 2.58 6.50 6.74
N LEU A 35 1.46 7.12 6.38
CA LEU A 35 0.63 6.70 5.26
C LEU A 35 1.21 7.33 3.99
N MET A 36 1.36 6.53 2.95
CA MET A 36 2.03 6.94 1.72
C MET A 36 1.07 7.01 0.54
N ALA A 37 1.31 7.98 -0.33
CA ALA A 37 0.89 7.94 -1.73
C ALA A 37 2.16 7.74 -2.57
N VAL A 38 2.22 6.63 -3.30
CA VAL A 38 3.38 6.27 -4.12
C VAL A 38 2.92 6.21 -5.56
N ALA A 39 3.67 6.82 -6.49
CA ALA A 39 3.33 6.81 -7.90
C ALA A 39 4.43 6.20 -8.76
N ALA A 40 4.02 5.64 -9.89
CA ALA A 40 4.88 5.25 -10.99
C ALA A 40 4.29 5.77 -12.30
N VAL A 41 5.16 6.14 -13.24
CA VAL A 41 4.80 6.44 -14.62
C VAL A 41 5.54 5.47 -15.52
N ILE A 42 4.81 4.83 -16.43
CA ILE A 42 5.34 3.89 -17.40
C ILE A 42 5.03 4.43 -18.79
N ASP A 43 6.04 4.46 -19.65
CA ASP A 43 5.96 4.98 -21.01
C ASP A 43 6.66 4.01 -21.96
N ASP A 44 5.96 3.52 -22.99
CA ASP A 44 6.52 2.64 -24.04
C ASP A 44 6.84 3.40 -25.34
N GLY A 45 6.77 4.74 -25.31
CA GLY A 45 6.97 5.63 -26.44
C GLY A 45 5.73 5.85 -27.30
N GLN A 46 4.62 5.15 -27.01
CA GLN A 46 3.32 5.32 -27.66
C GLN A 46 2.21 5.62 -26.65
N THR A 47 2.27 4.94 -25.54
CA THR A 47 1.28 5.05 -24.44
C THR A 47 2.01 5.38 -23.14
N ARG A 48 1.52 6.38 -22.41
CA ARG A 48 2.04 6.76 -21.10
C ARG A 48 0.95 6.63 -20.04
N ILE A 49 1.19 5.83 -19.01
CA ILE A 49 0.24 5.62 -17.91
C ILE A 49 0.84 6.02 -16.57
N GLY A 50 0.04 6.66 -15.73
CA GLY A 50 0.34 6.90 -14.34
C GLY A 50 -0.38 5.90 -13.43
N ILE A 51 0.28 5.44 -12.39
CA ILE A 51 -0.27 4.57 -11.36
C ILE A 51 0.00 5.21 -10.01
N ILE A 52 -1.04 5.49 -9.24
CA ILE A 52 -0.96 5.96 -7.86
C ILE A 52 -1.45 4.85 -6.95
N SER A 53 -0.67 4.48 -5.94
CA SER A 53 -1.07 3.57 -4.86
C SER A 53 -1.04 4.32 -3.52
N ALA A 54 -2.15 4.34 -2.80
CA ALA A 54 -2.28 5.12 -1.56
C ALA A 54 -2.77 4.26 -0.40
N ASP A 55 -2.25 4.52 0.80
CA ASP A 55 -2.60 3.83 2.04
C ASP A 55 -3.96 4.29 2.58
N THR A 56 -5.00 3.99 1.83
CA THR A 56 -6.40 4.26 2.16
C THR A 56 -7.22 2.98 2.05
N ILE A 57 -8.38 2.96 2.72
CA ILE A 57 -9.32 1.82 2.63
C ILE A 57 -9.92 1.70 1.21
N GLY A 58 -10.15 2.81 0.56
CA GLY A 58 -10.74 2.91 -0.75
C GLY A 58 -11.07 4.37 -1.07
N LEU A 59 -11.35 4.65 -2.32
CA LEU A 59 -11.63 6.01 -2.80
C LEU A 59 -12.93 6.02 -3.60
N MET A 60 -13.77 7.02 -3.34
CA MET A 60 -15.00 7.20 -4.10
C MET A 60 -14.68 7.65 -5.52
N ARG A 61 -15.45 7.13 -6.51
CA ARG A 61 -15.26 7.46 -7.94
C ARG A 61 -15.17 8.98 -8.19
N LYS A 62 -16.01 9.78 -7.51
CA LYS A 62 -15.99 11.23 -7.67
C LYS A 62 -14.63 11.83 -7.31
N PHE A 63 -14.01 11.38 -6.21
CA PHE A 63 -12.69 11.84 -5.80
C PHE A 63 -11.62 11.49 -6.86
N VAL A 64 -11.65 10.25 -7.37
CA VAL A 64 -10.72 9.81 -8.43
C VAL A 64 -10.86 10.64 -9.70
N LEU A 65 -12.10 10.99 -10.09
CA LEU A 65 -12.32 11.87 -11.24
C LEU A 65 -11.77 13.27 -11.00
N ASN A 66 -12.00 13.85 -9.82
CA ASN A 66 -11.44 15.16 -9.46
C ASN A 66 -9.90 15.15 -9.48
N VAL A 67 -9.26 14.06 -9.03
CA VAL A 67 -7.79 13.92 -9.15
C VAL A 67 -7.38 13.99 -10.62
N ARG A 68 -8.04 13.21 -11.49
CA ARG A 68 -7.71 13.15 -12.92
C ARG A 68 -7.93 14.47 -13.64
N GLU A 69 -8.94 15.25 -13.25
CA GLU A 69 -9.26 16.56 -13.83
C GLU A 69 -8.19 17.62 -13.51
N GLU A 70 -7.46 17.48 -12.40
CA GLU A 70 -6.41 18.41 -11.98
C GLU A 70 -5.01 18.02 -12.49
N ILE A 71 -4.86 16.87 -13.16
CA ILE A 71 -3.58 16.46 -13.74
C ILE A 71 -3.29 17.32 -14.96
N PRO A 72 -2.10 17.99 -15.04
CA PRO A 72 -1.73 18.80 -16.18
C PRO A 72 -1.69 18.00 -17.49
N ALA A 73 -2.37 18.50 -18.52
CA ALA A 73 -2.45 17.83 -19.82
C ALA A 73 -1.07 17.70 -20.51
N GLU A 74 -0.17 18.65 -20.23
CA GLU A 74 1.21 18.65 -20.74
C GLU A 74 2.06 17.47 -20.25
N TRP A 75 1.63 16.76 -19.22
CA TRP A 75 2.29 15.53 -18.76
C TRP A 75 2.08 14.35 -19.73
N GLY A 76 1.11 14.47 -20.65
CA GLY A 76 0.89 13.51 -21.72
C GLY A 76 0.51 12.11 -21.22
N LEU A 77 -0.20 12.02 -20.08
CA LEU A 77 -0.68 10.76 -19.53
C LEU A 77 -1.97 10.34 -20.26
N ASP A 78 -1.95 9.21 -20.95
CA ASP A 78 -3.13 8.64 -21.60
C ASP A 78 -4.14 8.12 -20.57
N TYR A 79 -3.64 7.66 -19.43
CA TYR A 79 -4.49 7.18 -18.34
C TYR A 79 -3.78 7.31 -16.98
N VAL A 80 -4.58 7.55 -15.93
CA VAL A 80 -4.09 7.49 -14.56
C VAL A 80 -4.97 6.53 -13.76
N MET A 81 -4.35 5.46 -13.25
CA MET A 81 -4.96 4.56 -12.30
C MET A 81 -4.71 5.07 -10.87
N VAL A 82 -5.78 5.23 -10.10
CA VAL A 82 -5.70 5.54 -8.68
C VAL A 82 -6.14 4.32 -7.90
N HIS A 83 -5.24 3.76 -7.12
CA HIS A 83 -5.40 2.52 -6.39
C HIS A 83 -5.31 2.75 -4.88
N ALA A 84 -6.16 2.08 -4.10
CA ALA A 84 -6.10 2.04 -2.65
C ALA A 84 -5.48 0.71 -2.19
N THR A 85 -4.57 0.76 -1.24
CA THR A 85 -3.96 -0.46 -0.65
C THR A 85 -4.97 -1.28 0.16
N HIS A 86 -6.17 -0.77 0.34
CA HIS A 86 -7.22 -1.30 1.20
C HIS A 86 -6.81 -1.34 2.68
N ASN A 87 -6.09 -0.31 3.09
CA ASN A 87 -5.59 -0.17 4.45
C ASN A 87 -6.70 0.16 5.44
N HIS A 88 -6.90 -0.69 6.44
CA HIS A 88 -7.91 -0.53 7.50
C HIS A 88 -7.43 0.35 8.68
N GLU A 89 -6.25 0.96 8.56
CA GLU A 89 -5.61 1.72 9.62
C GLU A 89 -5.34 3.18 9.22
N GLY A 90 -6.00 3.64 8.17
CA GLY A 90 -5.97 5.01 7.68
C GLY A 90 -7.25 5.78 7.99
N PRO A 91 -7.29 7.11 7.68
CA PRO A 91 -8.49 7.93 7.81
C PRO A 91 -9.66 7.46 6.94
N ASP A 92 -10.89 7.76 7.36
CA ASP A 92 -12.08 7.52 6.54
C ASP A 92 -12.07 8.38 5.29
N THR A 93 -12.00 7.75 4.12
CA THR A 93 -12.02 8.38 2.80
C THR A 93 -13.32 8.12 2.03
N GLN A 94 -14.24 7.35 2.61
CA GLN A 94 -15.47 6.93 1.96
C GLN A 94 -16.75 7.40 2.68
N GLY A 95 -16.64 7.95 3.89
CA GLY A 95 -17.77 8.44 4.67
C GLY A 95 -18.55 7.35 5.41
N LEU A 96 -17.94 6.17 5.60
CA LEU A 96 -18.58 5.03 6.25
C LEU A 96 -18.23 4.88 7.72
N TRP A 97 -17.10 5.45 8.14
CA TRP A 97 -16.57 5.32 9.50
C TRP A 97 -16.48 6.71 10.15
N GLY A 98 -17.22 6.93 11.19
CA GLY A 98 -17.30 8.23 11.86
C GLY A 98 -17.69 8.12 13.33
N PRO A 99 -18.14 9.22 13.94
CA PRO A 99 -18.49 9.25 15.36
C PRO A 99 -19.67 8.35 15.73
N LYS A 100 -20.49 7.96 14.74
CA LYS A 100 -21.60 7.01 14.90
C LYS A 100 -22.10 6.54 13.54
N PHE A 101 -22.91 5.49 13.53
CA PHE A 101 -23.56 4.96 12.34
C PHE A 101 -24.27 6.08 11.53
N LEU A 102 -24.11 6.05 10.21
CA LEU A 102 -24.62 7.06 9.25
C LEU A 102 -24.06 8.49 9.46
N LYS A 103 -22.97 8.65 10.19
CA LYS A 103 -22.20 9.90 10.24
C LYS A 103 -20.82 9.65 9.60
N SER A 104 -20.54 10.45 8.56
CA SER A 104 -19.25 10.43 7.87
C SER A 104 -18.12 10.82 8.82
N GLY A 105 -17.00 10.15 8.67
CA GLY A 105 -15.73 10.50 9.30
C GLY A 105 -14.74 11.16 8.34
N VAL A 106 -15.18 11.45 7.10
CA VAL A 106 -14.33 12.13 6.11
C VAL A 106 -14.00 13.54 6.58
N ASP A 107 -12.75 13.88 6.52
CA ASP A 107 -12.21 15.22 6.71
C ASP A 107 -11.90 15.83 5.32
N ASP A 108 -12.62 16.88 4.95
CA ASP A 108 -12.46 17.52 3.65
C ASP A 108 -11.08 18.16 3.48
N VAL A 109 -10.45 18.64 4.56
CA VAL A 109 -9.08 19.19 4.51
C VAL A 109 -8.07 18.10 4.21
N TYR A 110 -8.23 16.93 4.85
CA TYR A 110 -7.42 15.76 4.54
C TYR A 110 -7.60 15.30 3.08
N MET A 111 -8.84 15.24 2.58
CA MET A 111 -9.12 14.83 1.19
C MET A 111 -8.50 15.79 0.17
N GLU A 112 -8.55 17.10 0.40
CA GLU A 112 -7.90 18.09 -0.46
C GLU A 112 -6.35 17.96 -0.42
N ARG A 113 -5.78 17.69 0.74
CA ARG A 113 -4.35 17.41 0.87
C ARG A 113 -3.99 16.12 0.13
N LEU A 114 -4.73 15.04 0.34
CA LEU A 114 -4.50 13.75 -0.30
C LEU A 114 -4.51 13.86 -1.83
N LYS A 115 -5.42 14.68 -2.40
CA LYS A 115 -5.44 14.95 -3.83
C LYS A 115 -4.16 15.63 -4.31
N LYS A 116 -3.67 16.64 -3.59
CA LYS A 116 -2.41 17.32 -3.90
C LYS A 116 -1.21 16.38 -3.78
N ASP A 117 -1.19 15.54 -2.75
CA ASP A 117 -0.13 14.56 -2.56
C ASP A 117 -0.10 13.53 -3.72
N PHE A 118 -1.26 13.15 -4.28
CA PHE A 118 -1.36 12.29 -5.45
C PHE A 118 -0.77 12.95 -6.71
N ILE A 119 -1.10 14.20 -6.95
CA ILE A 119 -0.58 14.96 -8.09
C ILE A 119 0.93 15.15 -7.95
N SER A 120 1.41 15.54 -6.77
CA SER A 120 2.83 15.68 -6.50
C SER A 120 3.61 14.37 -6.66
N ALA A 121 3.06 13.24 -6.23
CA ALA A 121 3.68 11.94 -6.43
C ALA A 121 3.81 11.58 -7.93
N LEU A 122 2.80 11.89 -8.75
CA LEU A 122 2.88 11.73 -10.21
C LEU A 122 3.91 12.66 -10.84
N GLU A 123 3.96 13.92 -10.43
CA GLU A 123 4.95 14.89 -10.88
C GLU A 123 6.36 14.38 -10.64
N MET A 124 6.63 13.92 -9.41
CA MET A 124 7.93 13.33 -9.07
C MET A 124 8.25 12.10 -9.95
N ALA A 125 7.27 11.27 -10.27
CA ALA A 125 7.49 10.11 -11.13
C ALA A 125 7.78 10.51 -12.58
N ILE A 126 7.15 11.57 -13.11
CA ILE A 126 7.39 12.10 -14.44
C ILE A 126 8.78 12.73 -14.53
N ASP A 127 9.16 13.53 -13.55
CA ASP A 127 10.46 14.21 -13.50
C ASP A 127 11.64 13.22 -13.42
N ASN A 128 11.38 12.00 -12.95
CA ASN A 128 12.36 10.93 -12.83
C ASN A 128 12.22 9.83 -13.88
N LEU A 129 11.48 10.08 -14.98
CA LEU A 129 11.38 9.12 -16.08
C LEU A 129 12.75 8.86 -16.71
N GLU A 130 13.11 7.58 -16.80
CA GLU A 130 14.37 7.13 -17.39
C GLU A 130 14.19 5.79 -18.13
N PRO A 131 15.07 5.44 -19.07
CA PRO A 131 15.02 4.16 -19.75
C PRO A 131 15.16 2.99 -18.77
N ALA A 132 14.27 2.01 -18.91
CA ALA A 132 14.19 0.86 -18.04
C ALA A 132 14.05 -0.46 -18.82
N GLN A 133 14.57 -1.53 -18.26
CA GLN A 133 14.23 -2.90 -18.62
C GLN A 133 13.19 -3.42 -17.64
N MET A 134 12.13 -4.05 -18.15
CA MET A 134 11.08 -4.65 -17.35
C MET A 134 11.33 -6.14 -17.13
N SER A 135 11.21 -6.58 -15.88
CA SER A 135 11.30 -7.98 -15.49
C SER A 135 10.07 -8.40 -14.68
N LEU A 136 9.62 -9.62 -14.85
CA LEU A 136 8.38 -10.16 -14.28
C LEU A 136 8.68 -11.42 -13.48
N ALA A 137 7.97 -11.60 -12.37
CA ALA A 137 7.99 -12.84 -11.61
C ALA A 137 6.60 -13.18 -11.04
N LEU A 138 6.31 -14.47 -11.02
CA LEU A 138 5.23 -15.07 -10.23
C LEU A 138 5.89 -15.85 -9.10
N ILE A 139 5.69 -15.40 -7.86
CA ILE A 139 6.40 -15.90 -6.69
C ILE A 139 5.39 -16.54 -5.74
N PRO A 140 5.46 -17.86 -5.53
CA PRO A 140 4.59 -18.51 -4.57
C PRO A 140 4.88 -18.00 -3.16
N THR A 141 3.83 -17.80 -2.37
CA THR A 141 4.01 -17.37 -0.98
C THR A 141 4.63 -18.47 -0.13
N ASN A 142 5.36 -18.02 0.84
CA ASN A 142 5.97 -18.86 1.84
C ASN A 142 4.90 -19.28 2.89
N PRO A 143 4.99 -20.48 3.50
CA PRO A 143 4.12 -20.91 4.59
C PRO A 143 4.05 -19.97 5.80
N LEU A 144 4.99 -19.02 5.91
CA LEU A 144 5.00 -17.99 6.96
C LEU A 144 4.02 -16.84 6.71
N THR A 145 3.40 -16.79 5.53
CA THR A 145 2.42 -15.76 5.14
C THR A 145 1.06 -16.39 4.82
N PRO A 146 0.34 -16.93 5.82
CA PRO A 146 -0.92 -17.60 5.61
C PRO A 146 -2.00 -16.64 5.13
N ILE A 147 -2.77 -17.07 4.14
CA ILE A 147 -3.97 -16.41 3.63
C ILE A 147 -5.19 -17.24 4.01
N ILE A 148 -6.24 -16.59 4.44
CA ILE A 148 -7.50 -17.23 4.82
C ILE A 148 -8.61 -16.73 3.89
N ASP A 149 -9.35 -17.64 3.26
CA ASP A 149 -10.61 -17.32 2.60
C ASP A 149 -11.78 -17.56 3.57
N LYS A 150 -12.55 -16.51 3.84
CA LYS A 150 -13.74 -16.57 4.72
C LYS A 150 -14.99 -17.04 4.01
N ARG A 151 -14.96 -17.27 2.70
CA ARG A 151 -16.10 -17.72 1.89
C ARG A 151 -15.99 -19.19 1.53
N LYS A 152 -17.08 -19.77 1.07
CA LYS A 152 -17.10 -21.11 0.48
C LYS A 152 -17.63 -21.05 -0.95
N PRO A 153 -17.06 -21.79 -1.90
CA PRO A 153 -15.88 -22.66 -1.72
C PRO A 153 -14.61 -21.87 -1.41
N ILE A 154 -13.67 -22.46 -0.69
CA ILE A 154 -12.36 -21.85 -0.42
C ILE A 154 -11.60 -21.71 -1.74
N VAL A 155 -11.23 -20.48 -2.08
CA VAL A 155 -10.43 -20.16 -3.27
C VAL A 155 -9.35 -19.16 -2.83
N ILE A 156 -8.10 -19.56 -2.91
CA ILE A 156 -6.95 -18.79 -2.48
C ILE A 156 -6.11 -18.43 -3.71
N ASP A 157 -5.75 -17.15 -3.83
CA ASP A 157 -4.76 -16.62 -4.77
C ASP A 157 -3.58 -16.14 -3.92
N ASP A 158 -2.59 -17.00 -3.77
CA ASP A 158 -1.45 -16.82 -2.87
C ASP A 158 -0.13 -16.50 -3.58
N ASP A 159 -0.16 -16.25 -4.86
CA ASP A 159 1.01 -15.84 -5.62
C ASP A 159 1.25 -14.33 -5.52
N ILE A 160 2.50 -13.96 -5.27
CA ILE A 160 2.96 -12.57 -5.42
C ILE A 160 3.31 -12.34 -6.89
N ARG A 161 2.68 -11.36 -7.51
CA ARG A 161 3.03 -10.89 -8.85
C ARG A 161 3.92 -9.68 -8.72
N ALA A 162 5.13 -9.77 -9.25
CA ALA A 162 6.11 -8.72 -9.15
C ALA A 162 6.57 -8.25 -10.53
N ILE A 163 6.64 -6.94 -10.72
CA ILE A 163 7.29 -6.29 -11.85
C ILE A 163 8.43 -5.47 -11.29
N LEU A 164 9.62 -5.62 -11.86
CA LEU A 164 10.79 -4.80 -11.56
C LEU A 164 11.17 -3.99 -12.79
N PHE A 165 11.54 -2.74 -12.56
CA PHE A 165 12.11 -1.85 -13.56
C PHE A 165 13.57 -1.59 -13.20
N ASN A 166 14.48 -2.01 -14.08
CA ASN A 166 15.91 -1.98 -13.86
C ASN A 166 16.59 -1.00 -14.81
N ARG A 167 17.62 -0.32 -14.32
CA ARG A 167 18.54 0.41 -15.20
C ARG A 167 19.45 -0.57 -15.97
N PRO A 168 20.13 -0.11 -17.01
CA PRO A 168 21.11 -0.93 -17.74
C PRO A 168 22.25 -1.49 -16.88
N ASP A 169 22.56 -0.85 -15.76
CA ASP A 169 23.58 -1.31 -14.79
C ASP A 169 23.04 -2.36 -13.81
N GLY A 170 21.74 -2.72 -13.91
CA GLY A 170 21.07 -3.69 -13.07
C GLY A 170 20.45 -3.10 -11.78
N SER A 171 20.72 -1.83 -11.46
CA SER A 171 20.08 -1.19 -10.31
C SER A 171 18.58 -1.00 -10.51
N ILE A 172 17.81 -1.09 -9.42
CA ILE A 172 16.34 -1.02 -9.47
C ILE A 172 15.88 0.45 -9.46
N ILE A 173 15.04 0.83 -10.43
CA ILE A 173 14.30 2.09 -10.45
C ILE A 173 13.08 2.00 -9.53
N GLY A 174 12.33 0.92 -9.68
CA GLY A 174 11.12 0.67 -8.89
C GLY A 174 10.52 -0.70 -9.12
N SER A 175 9.48 -0.98 -8.33
CA SER A 175 8.76 -2.24 -8.42
C SER A 175 7.26 -2.06 -8.22
N LEU A 176 6.47 -2.89 -8.90
CA LEU A 176 5.03 -3.04 -8.69
C LEU A 176 4.80 -4.43 -8.10
N ILE A 177 4.22 -4.49 -6.92
CA ILE A 177 3.95 -5.75 -6.21
C ILE A 177 2.46 -5.91 -6.04
N ASN A 178 1.88 -6.92 -6.69
CA ASN A 178 0.47 -7.25 -6.56
C ASN A 178 0.29 -8.51 -5.70
N PHE A 179 -0.55 -8.38 -4.67
CA PHE A 179 -0.86 -9.48 -3.77
C PHE A 179 -2.28 -9.35 -3.20
N GLY A 180 -3.00 -10.47 -3.08
CA GLY A 180 -4.41 -10.50 -2.74
C GLY A 180 -4.68 -10.71 -1.26
N ILE A 181 -4.62 -9.66 -0.44
CA ILE A 181 -4.98 -9.69 0.99
C ILE A 181 -5.62 -8.38 1.45
N HIS A 182 -6.36 -8.43 2.57
CA HIS A 182 -6.71 -7.24 3.35
C HIS A 182 -5.51 -6.72 4.14
N VAL A 183 -5.31 -5.41 4.13
CA VAL A 183 -4.24 -4.73 4.89
C VAL A 183 -4.80 -4.31 6.25
N GLU A 184 -4.75 -5.23 7.25
CA GLU A 184 -5.49 -5.12 8.51
C GLU A 184 -4.91 -5.90 9.71
N LEU A 185 -3.60 -6.22 9.72
CA LEU A 185 -3.02 -7.10 10.75
C LEU A 185 -2.93 -6.49 12.13
N THR A 186 -3.05 -5.18 12.28
CA THR A 186 -3.18 -4.52 13.57
C THR A 186 -4.59 -4.58 14.15
N TRP A 187 -5.60 -4.80 13.29
CA TRP A 187 -6.99 -5.13 13.61
C TRP A 187 -7.77 -4.02 14.35
N ASP A 188 -8.99 -4.34 14.75
CA ASP A 188 -10.06 -3.43 15.20
C ASP A 188 -9.80 -2.61 16.47
N LYS A 189 -8.84 -3.03 17.30
CA LYS A 189 -8.49 -2.34 18.55
C LYS A 189 -7.31 -1.37 18.40
N ASN A 190 -6.65 -1.39 17.25
CA ASN A 190 -5.61 -0.41 16.97
C ASN A 190 -6.22 0.99 16.80
N LEU A 191 -5.59 1.99 17.44
CA LEU A 191 -5.95 3.40 17.34
C LEU A 191 -4.78 4.27 16.84
N GLU A 192 -3.74 3.66 16.29
CA GLU A 192 -2.63 4.36 15.65
C GLU A 192 -2.75 4.23 14.13
N LEU A 193 -2.60 5.34 13.42
CA LEU A 193 -2.47 5.31 11.96
C LEU A 193 -1.22 4.56 11.57
N THR A 194 -1.35 3.67 10.60
CA THR A 194 -0.23 2.85 10.10
C THR A 194 -0.51 2.36 8.68
N SER A 195 0.54 2.23 7.88
CA SER A 195 0.48 1.58 6.56
C SER A 195 0.43 0.05 6.63
N ASP A 196 0.43 -0.52 7.85
CA ASP A 196 0.31 -1.95 8.14
C ASP A 196 1.24 -2.82 7.25
N VAL A 197 0.77 -3.97 6.75
CA VAL A 197 1.53 -4.90 5.92
C VAL A 197 2.12 -4.23 4.67
N ALA A 198 1.34 -3.39 4.00
CA ALA A 198 1.77 -2.75 2.75
C ALA A 198 3.00 -1.86 2.95
N GLY A 199 3.05 -1.10 4.05
CA GLY A 199 4.20 -0.28 4.39
C GLY A 199 5.45 -1.08 4.69
N TYR A 200 5.32 -2.17 5.45
CA TYR A 200 6.47 -3.03 5.75
C TYR A 200 6.99 -3.77 4.51
N LEU A 201 6.10 -4.20 3.60
CA LEU A 201 6.52 -4.78 2.33
C LEU A 201 7.31 -3.77 1.51
N ARG A 202 6.75 -2.57 1.28
CA ARG A 202 7.41 -1.51 0.50
C ARG A 202 8.79 -1.19 1.06
N ARG A 203 8.87 -0.92 2.37
CA ARG A 203 10.14 -0.64 3.04
C ARG A 203 11.12 -1.79 2.91
N GLY A 204 10.64 -3.04 3.08
CA GLY A 204 11.48 -4.22 2.98
C GLY A 204 12.13 -4.38 1.61
N ILE A 205 11.39 -4.12 0.53
CA ILE A 205 11.91 -4.21 -0.85
C ILE A 205 12.80 -3.01 -1.17
N SER A 206 12.37 -1.78 -0.85
CA SER A 206 13.11 -0.58 -1.22
C SER A 206 14.35 -0.35 -0.36
N GLU A 207 14.22 -0.40 0.96
CA GLU A 207 15.29 -0.02 1.90
C GLU A 207 15.98 -1.23 2.52
N GLY A 208 15.19 -2.28 2.80
CA GLY A 208 15.63 -3.48 3.48
C GLY A 208 14.78 -3.85 4.70
N ILE A 209 15.05 -5.01 5.22
CA ILE A 209 14.37 -5.59 6.38
C ILE A 209 15.08 -5.11 7.66
N TYR A 210 14.36 -4.35 8.48
CA TYR A 210 14.90 -3.75 9.70
C TYR A 210 14.17 -4.26 10.94
N TYR A 211 14.94 -4.56 11.99
CA TYR A 211 14.43 -4.81 13.34
C TYR A 211 15.22 -3.96 14.33
N ASP A 212 14.50 -3.15 15.10
CA ASP A 212 15.08 -2.23 16.10
C ASP A 212 16.26 -1.41 15.53
N ASP A 213 16.01 -0.80 14.34
CA ASP A 213 16.97 -0.03 13.54
C ASP A 213 18.20 -0.81 13.03
N GLN A 214 18.25 -2.10 13.27
CA GLN A 214 19.28 -2.97 12.71
C GLN A 214 18.84 -3.51 11.35
N LEU A 215 19.69 -3.33 10.33
CA LEU A 215 19.49 -3.94 9.02
C LEU A 215 19.75 -5.46 9.11
N ILE A 216 18.72 -6.24 8.82
CA ILE A 216 18.78 -7.71 8.78
C ILE A 216 19.09 -8.22 7.37
N LYS A 217 18.47 -7.61 6.37
CA LYS A 217 18.66 -7.93 4.95
C LYS A 217 18.54 -6.66 4.11
N PRO A 218 19.48 -6.38 3.19
CA PRO A 218 19.36 -5.24 2.28
C PRO A 218 18.15 -5.39 1.36
N GLY A 219 17.56 -4.28 1.00
CA GLY A 219 16.52 -4.20 -0.04
C GLY A 219 17.11 -4.19 -1.44
N LEU A 220 16.24 -4.18 -2.43
CA LEU A 220 16.60 -4.10 -3.84
C LEU A 220 16.85 -2.65 -4.30
N GLY A 221 16.40 -1.67 -3.51
CA GLY A 221 16.42 -0.26 -3.89
C GLY A 221 15.17 0.16 -4.67
N GLY A 222 15.22 1.41 -5.13
CA GLY A 222 14.14 2.01 -5.91
C GLY A 222 12.86 2.27 -5.11
N THR A 223 11.78 2.58 -5.82
CA THR A 223 10.45 2.84 -5.23
C THR A 223 9.52 1.66 -5.43
N THR A 224 8.89 1.18 -4.37
CA THR A 224 7.96 0.04 -4.42
C THR A 224 6.52 0.51 -4.28
N LEU A 225 5.64 0.09 -5.21
CA LEU A 225 4.19 0.25 -5.11
C LEU A 225 3.55 -1.08 -4.69
N TRP A 226 2.67 -1.02 -3.69
CA TRP A 226 1.75 -2.10 -3.38
C TRP A 226 0.49 -1.96 -4.22
N LEU A 227 0.08 -3.02 -4.90
CA LEU A 227 -1.17 -3.12 -5.62
C LEU A 227 -1.98 -4.27 -5.02
N THR A 228 -3.06 -3.96 -4.35
CA THR A 228 -3.96 -4.96 -3.77
C THR A 228 -4.61 -5.77 -4.90
N GLY A 229 -4.45 -7.07 -4.85
CA GLY A 229 -5.04 -8.01 -5.80
C GLY A 229 -6.47 -8.39 -5.43
N ASN A 230 -6.79 -9.67 -5.57
CA ASN A 230 -8.08 -10.22 -5.19
C ASN A 230 -8.24 -10.18 -3.68
N ILE A 231 -9.15 -9.37 -3.16
CA ILE A 231 -9.40 -9.29 -1.73
C ILE A 231 -10.67 -10.03 -1.31
N GLY A 232 -11.80 -9.75 -1.91
CA GLY A 232 -13.07 -10.43 -1.65
C GLY A 232 -13.22 -10.98 -0.23
N GLY A 233 -13.08 -12.29 -0.07
CA GLY A 233 -13.03 -12.96 1.23
C GLY A 233 -11.61 -13.25 1.73
N LEU A 234 -10.57 -12.87 0.97
CA LEU A 234 -9.18 -13.16 1.32
C LEU A 234 -8.67 -12.20 2.40
N MET A 235 -8.34 -12.78 3.53
CA MET A 235 -7.76 -12.08 4.66
C MET A 235 -6.26 -12.39 4.74
N THR A 236 -5.50 -11.55 5.41
CA THR A 236 -4.10 -11.84 5.72
C THR A 236 -3.99 -13.08 6.60
N SER A 237 -4.21 -12.90 7.88
CA SER A 237 -4.48 -13.95 8.84
C SER A 237 -5.64 -13.49 9.70
N GLY A 238 -6.41 -14.40 10.27
CA GLY A 238 -7.40 -14.04 11.27
C GLY A 238 -6.73 -13.39 12.49
N PRO A 239 -7.49 -12.70 13.35
CA PRO A 239 -6.94 -11.97 14.49
C PRO A 239 -6.16 -12.87 15.46
N THR A 240 -6.47 -14.17 15.50
CA THR A 240 -5.81 -15.15 16.37
C THR A 240 -4.89 -16.12 15.64
N ASP A 241 -4.86 -16.11 14.32
CA ASP A 241 -4.05 -17.06 13.56
C ASP A 241 -2.56 -16.73 13.71
N PRO A 242 -1.71 -17.74 13.93
CA PRO A 242 -0.30 -17.52 14.22
C PRO A 242 0.47 -17.08 12.97
N ILE A 243 1.39 -16.13 13.17
CA ILE A 243 2.44 -15.78 12.22
C ILE A 243 3.78 -15.98 12.92
N TYR A 244 4.68 -16.72 12.29
CA TYR A 244 6.03 -16.89 12.79
C TYR A 244 6.91 -15.72 12.31
N ASP A 245 7.57 -15.05 13.25
CA ASP A 245 8.59 -14.05 12.97
C ASP A 245 9.96 -14.74 12.96
N PRO A 246 10.62 -14.89 11.79
CA PRO A 246 11.88 -15.64 11.68
C PRO A 246 13.05 -14.89 12.30
N VAL A 247 13.00 -13.57 12.42
CA VAL A 247 14.05 -12.75 13.02
C VAL A 247 14.00 -12.83 14.54
N LEU A 248 12.82 -12.63 15.12
CA LEU A 248 12.61 -12.73 16.56
C LEU A 248 12.47 -14.18 17.06
N LYS A 249 12.39 -15.16 16.12
CA LYS A 249 12.14 -16.59 16.42
C LYS A 249 10.93 -16.78 17.33
N LYS A 250 9.85 -16.03 17.04
CA LYS A 250 8.66 -15.97 17.88
C LYS A 250 7.38 -16.11 17.05
N THR A 251 6.42 -16.86 17.57
CA THR A 251 5.08 -16.92 17.00
C THR A 251 4.19 -15.80 17.58
N LEU A 252 3.63 -15.00 16.69
CA LEU A 252 2.75 -13.88 17.00
C LEU A 252 1.30 -14.29 16.76
N THR A 253 0.50 -14.36 17.82
CA THR A 253 -0.88 -14.87 17.77
C THR A 253 -1.93 -13.78 17.98
N LYS A 254 -1.52 -12.56 18.34
CA LYS A 254 -2.44 -11.42 18.54
C LYS A 254 -2.21 -10.35 17.50
N PRO A 255 -3.25 -9.61 17.07
CA PRO A 255 -3.10 -8.43 16.24
C PRO A 255 -2.10 -7.45 16.86
N SER A 256 -1.19 -6.93 16.04
CA SER A 256 -0.17 -5.98 16.50
C SER A 256 0.68 -5.46 15.34
N HIS A 257 1.35 -4.33 15.53
CA HIS A 257 2.36 -3.84 14.59
C HIS A 257 3.51 -4.84 14.38
N ALA A 258 3.88 -5.62 15.40
CA ALA A 258 4.87 -6.68 15.25
C ALA A 258 4.40 -7.77 14.27
N LYS A 259 3.11 -8.14 14.32
CA LYS A 259 2.51 -9.12 13.41
C LYS A 259 2.45 -8.57 11.97
N ALA A 260 2.06 -7.30 11.79
CA ALA A 260 2.06 -6.63 10.49
C ALA A 260 3.49 -6.55 9.90
N ARG A 261 4.48 -6.20 10.74
CA ARG A 261 5.90 -6.18 10.36
C ARG A 261 6.39 -7.55 9.90
N ALA A 262 6.18 -8.57 10.70
CA ALA A 262 6.63 -9.93 10.38
C ALA A 262 6.03 -10.41 9.06
N TYR A 263 4.73 -10.16 8.83
CA TYR A 263 4.06 -10.54 7.58
C TYR A 263 4.59 -9.74 6.38
N GLY A 264 4.61 -8.41 6.46
CA GLY A 264 5.08 -7.56 5.37
C GLY A 264 6.53 -7.82 4.99
N TYR A 265 7.40 -8.01 5.97
CA TYR A 265 8.79 -8.37 5.72
C TYR A 265 8.98 -9.81 5.19
N SER A 266 8.11 -10.75 5.53
CA SER A 266 8.14 -12.07 4.92
C SER A 266 7.79 -12.02 3.44
N LEU A 267 6.79 -11.23 3.04
CA LEU A 267 6.48 -10.99 1.64
C LEU A 267 7.64 -10.30 0.91
N ALA A 268 8.21 -9.25 1.50
CA ALA A 268 9.37 -8.56 0.95
C ALA A 268 10.56 -9.50 0.75
N ASN A 269 10.83 -10.36 1.74
CA ASN A 269 11.89 -11.35 1.67
C ASN A 269 11.70 -12.34 0.52
N SER A 270 10.45 -12.79 0.27
CA SER A 270 10.16 -13.68 -0.86
C SER A 270 10.48 -13.03 -2.20
N VAL A 271 10.19 -11.73 -2.35
CA VAL A 271 10.53 -10.97 -3.58
C VAL A 271 12.05 -10.82 -3.72
N ILE A 272 12.75 -10.46 -2.64
CA ILE A 272 14.21 -10.31 -2.64
C ILE A 272 14.89 -11.66 -2.97
N GLU A 273 14.45 -12.75 -2.35
CA GLU A 273 15.01 -14.09 -2.63
C GLU A 273 14.76 -14.54 -4.07
N ALA A 274 13.59 -14.25 -4.64
CA ALA A 274 13.32 -14.55 -6.03
C ALA A 274 14.23 -13.75 -6.97
N PHE A 275 14.49 -12.49 -6.65
CA PHE A 275 15.43 -11.65 -7.41
C PHE A 275 16.87 -12.19 -7.32
N ASP A 276 17.34 -12.47 -6.11
CA ASP A 276 18.69 -12.99 -5.84
C ASP A 276 18.93 -14.34 -6.53
N ALA A 277 17.86 -15.15 -6.65
CA ALA A 277 17.90 -16.45 -7.34
C ALA A 277 17.78 -16.35 -8.88
N GLY A 278 17.59 -15.14 -9.44
CA GLY A 278 17.42 -14.94 -10.87
C GLY A 278 16.07 -15.43 -11.41
N ASN A 279 15.03 -15.51 -10.58
CA ASN A 279 13.69 -16.00 -10.97
C ASN A 279 12.80 -14.91 -11.59
N PHE A 280 13.37 -13.80 -12.04
CA PHE A 280 12.67 -12.78 -12.80
C PHE A 280 12.97 -12.93 -14.28
N GLU A 281 11.93 -13.00 -15.09
CA GLU A 281 12.03 -13.07 -16.53
C GLU A 281 11.99 -11.67 -17.16
N VAL A 282 12.98 -11.37 -17.98
CA VAL A 282 13.03 -10.10 -18.72
C VAL A 282 11.96 -10.11 -19.80
N SER A 283 11.13 -9.05 -19.86
CA SER A 283 10.23 -8.82 -20.99
C SER A 283 10.99 -8.11 -22.11
N PRO A 284 11.20 -8.76 -23.27
CA PRO A 284 12.07 -8.21 -24.30
C PRO A 284 11.46 -7.03 -25.06
N ASP A 285 10.14 -6.97 -25.15
CA ASP A 285 9.41 -5.93 -25.90
C ASP A 285 8.05 -5.64 -25.23
N PRO A 286 8.07 -4.99 -24.05
CA PRO A 286 6.83 -4.66 -23.35
C PRO A 286 6.06 -3.56 -24.09
N SER A 287 4.75 -3.72 -24.20
CA SER A 287 3.86 -2.71 -24.74
C SER A 287 2.73 -2.39 -23.78
N LEU A 288 2.26 -1.14 -23.79
CA LEU A 288 1.17 -0.66 -22.95
C LEU A 288 -0.12 -0.53 -23.78
N SER A 289 -1.23 -0.88 -23.16
CA SER A 289 -2.55 -0.54 -23.70
C SER A 289 -3.53 -0.28 -22.56
N VAL A 290 -4.42 0.70 -22.75
CA VAL A 290 -5.49 1.02 -21.82
C VAL A 290 -6.82 0.55 -22.39
N ARG A 291 -7.59 -0.17 -21.57
CA ARG A 291 -8.99 -0.51 -21.85
C ARG A 291 -9.81 -0.10 -20.65
N SER A 292 -10.67 0.90 -20.78
CA SER A 292 -11.54 1.44 -19.73
C SER A 292 -13.01 1.29 -20.09
#